data_97fa5942706a794c0cd3dcf32ff0d649
#
_entry.id   97fa5942706a794c0cd3dcf32ff0d649
#
_cell.length_a   1.000
_cell.length_b   1.000
_cell.length_c   1.000
_cell.angle_alpha   90.00
_cell.angle_beta   90.00
_cell.angle_gamma   90.00
#
_symmetry.space_group_name_H-M   'P 1'
#
loop_
_entity.id
_entity.type
_entity.pdbx_description
1 polymer ?
#
loop_
_entity_poly.entity_id
_entity_poly.type
_entity_poly.pdbx_seq_one_letter_code
_entity_poly.pdbx_strand_id
1 'polypeptide(L)'
;MVVLILVLCLNNAIVDSVFVLLLSIMGVYEYNKCFKAKGYNPISIVGYISCFGILLLGADIDVLTKINIIAISIPILLTIMFSYIVIKKLKVNIIDLVITFFSIIYVPFLFSFIKLLFLMPHGRIFIILAFASSISTDTFAYEIGSRFGKHKLSEVVSPKKSIEGSIAGIIGSTIICSIVAIITNTYFDTNFNIILIAIMGFVLSIVGQIGDLAASSIKRFCGVKD
;
A
#
# COMPACT_ATOMS: atom_id res chain seq x y z
N MET A 1 -10.93 -9.22 4.13
CA MET A 1 -12.12 -8.44 4.58
C MET A 1 -12.50 -8.71 6.03
N VAL A 2 -12.82 -9.94 6.44
CA VAL A 2 -13.26 -10.25 7.83
C VAL A 2 -12.24 -9.77 8.88
N VAL A 3 -10.96 -10.06 8.71
CA VAL A 3 -9.90 -9.63 9.65
C VAL A 3 -9.82 -8.10 9.75
N LEU A 4 -9.93 -7.38 8.63
CA LEU A 4 -9.93 -5.92 8.64
C LEU A 4 -11.12 -5.36 9.44
N ILE A 5 -12.32 -5.90 9.22
CA ILE A 5 -13.52 -5.49 9.96
C ILE A 5 -13.34 -5.72 11.46
N LEU A 6 -12.80 -6.88 11.86
CA LEU A 6 -12.50 -7.18 13.26
C LEU A 6 -11.50 -6.17 13.86
N VAL A 7 -10.42 -5.84 13.15
CA VAL A 7 -9.43 -4.85 13.60
C VAL A 7 -10.09 -3.48 13.76
N LEU A 8 -10.91 -3.06 12.80
CA LEU A 8 -11.61 -1.78 12.88
C LEU A 8 -12.60 -1.71 14.05
N CYS A 9 -13.23 -2.83 14.43
CA CYS A 9 -14.15 -2.91 15.56
C CYS A 9 -13.47 -2.95 16.93
N LEU A 10 -12.29 -3.58 17.04
CA LEU A 10 -11.62 -3.80 18.33
C LEU A 10 -11.07 -2.51 18.96
N ASN A 11 -10.83 -1.46 18.20
CA ASN A 11 -10.33 -0.15 18.65
C ASN A 11 -9.13 -0.25 19.64
N ASN A 12 -8.13 -1.06 19.29
CA ASN A 12 -6.97 -1.32 20.12
C ASN A 12 -5.69 -1.01 19.36
N ALA A 13 -4.87 -0.08 19.86
CA ALA A 13 -3.66 0.40 19.21
C ALA A 13 -2.61 -0.72 18.98
N ILE A 14 -2.57 -1.74 19.84
CA ILE A 14 -1.67 -2.89 19.69
C ILE A 14 -2.15 -3.76 18.55
N VAL A 15 -3.46 -4.06 18.50
CA VAL A 15 -4.07 -4.85 17.41
C VAL A 15 -3.84 -4.16 16.06
N ASP A 16 -4.06 -2.85 15.98
CA ASP A 16 -3.81 -2.04 14.79
C ASP A 16 -2.35 -2.15 14.33
N SER A 17 -1.40 -2.06 15.27
CA SER A 17 0.04 -2.17 14.98
C SER A 17 0.43 -3.56 14.48
N VAL A 18 -0.05 -4.60 15.15
CA VAL A 18 0.21 -6.00 14.77
C VAL A 18 -0.40 -6.31 13.41
N PHE A 19 -1.60 -5.82 13.13
CA PHE A 19 -2.26 -6.01 11.84
C PHE A 19 -1.43 -5.40 10.70
N VAL A 20 -1.02 -4.13 10.82
CA VAL A 20 -0.22 -3.45 9.78
C VAL A 20 1.16 -4.11 9.64
N LEU A 21 1.77 -4.54 10.74
CA LEU A 21 3.04 -5.27 10.74
C LEU A 21 2.92 -6.58 9.95
N LEU A 22 1.89 -7.38 10.21
CA LEU A 22 1.68 -8.66 9.52
C LEU A 22 1.44 -8.45 8.01
N LEU A 23 0.62 -7.46 7.63
CA LEU A 23 0.42 -7.11 6.22
C LEU A 23 1.73 -6.71 5.56
N SER A 24 2.55 -5.92 6.25
CA SER A 24 3.85 -5.48 5.75
C SER A 24 4.82 -6.66 5.54
N ILE A 25 4.90 -7.57 6.51
CA ILE A 25 5.73 -8.78 6.40
C ILE A 25 5.28 -9.66 5.23
N MET A 26 3.97 -9.86 5.07
CA MET A 26 3.42 -10.61 3.93
C MET A 26 3.75 -9.93 2.60
N GLY A 27 3.60 -8.60 2.53
CA GLY A 27 3.94 -7.84 1.33
C GLY A 27 5.42 -7.94 0.95
N VAL A 28 6.33 -7.82 1.93
CA VAL A 28 7.79 -8.02 1.71
C VAL A 28 8.08 -9.46 1.26
N TYR A 29 7.41 -10.45 1.84
CA TYR A 29 7.56 -11.85 1.42
C TYR A 29 7.17 -12.05 -0.05
N GLU A 30 5.98 -11.57 -0.45
CA GLU A 30 5.49 -11.70 -1.83
C GLU A 30 6.39 -10.92 -2.82
N TYR A 31 6.82 -9.71 -2.46
CA TYR A 31 7.74 -8.92 -3.26
C TYR A 31 9.05 -9.67 -3.50
N ASN A 32 9.68 -10.16 -2.42
CA ASN A 32 10.95 -10.90 -2.51
C ASN A 32 10.78 -12.21 -3.30
N LYS A 33 9.66 -12.90 -3.16
CA LYS A 33 9.33 -14.12 -3.90
C LYS A 33 9.28 -13.85 -5.40
N CYS A 34 8.64 -12.74 -5.84
CA CYS A 34 8.61 -12.34 -7.24
C CYS A 34 10.02 -12.15 -7.81
N PHE A 35 10.89 -11.40 -7.13
CA PHE A 35 12.25 -11.15 -7.63
C PHE A 35 13.14 -12.39 -7.60
N LYS A 36 12.97 -13.26 -6.61
CA LYS A 36 13.65 -14.56 -6.56
C LYS A 36 13.29 -15.47 -7.73
N ALA A 37 12.03 -15.45 -8.18
CA ALA A 37 11.59 -16.20 -9.35
C ALA A 37 12.33 -15.79 -10.64
N LYS A 38 12.79 -14.53 -10.71
CA LYS A 38 13.62 -14.02 -11.83
C LYS A 38 15.12 -14.26 -11.65
N GLY A 39 15.55 -14.86 -10.55
CA GLY A 39 16.95 -15.16 -10.28
C GLY A 39 17.70 -14.08 -9.48
N TYR A 40 17.02 -13.04 -8.98
CA TYR A 40 17.61 -12.08 -8.04
C TYR A 40 17.60 -12.62 -6.62
N ASN A 41 18.54 -12.13 -5.79
CA ASN A 41 18.69 -12.55 -4.39
C ASN A 41 18.56 -11.36 -3.42
N PRO A 42 17.36 -10.75 -3.28
CA PRO A 42 17.18 -9.66 -2.34
C PRO A 42 17.49 -10.10 -0.91
N ILE A 43 18.06 -9.19 -0.10
CA ILE A 43 18.44 -9.42 1.28
C ILE A 43 17.18 -9.40 2.14
N SER A 44 16.43 -10.50 2.14
CA SER A 44 15.09 -10.60 2.72
C SER A 44 15.03 -10.22 4.20
N ILE A 45 16.08 -10.53 4.98
CA ILE A 45 16.17 -10.20 6.41
C ILE A 45 16.04 -8.69 6.63
N VAL A 46 16.70 -7.89 5.81
CA VAL A 46 16.67 -6.42 5.91
C VAL A 46 15.25 -5.89 5.66
N GLY A 47 14.56 -6.43 4.65
CA GLY A 47 13.15 -6.11 4.40
C GLY A 47 12.23 -6.45 5.56
N TYR A 48 12.41 -7.60 6.21
CA TYR A 48 11.60 -7.98 7.37
C TYR A 48 11.89 -7.11 8.60
N ILE A 49 13.17 -6.80 8.86
CA ILE A 49 13.54 -5.92 9.98
C ILE A 49 12.93 -4.53 9.79
N SER A 50 12.89 -3.99 8.57
CA SER A 50 12.31 -2.67 8.30
C SER A 50 10.81 -2.61 8.60
N CYS A 51 10.08 -3.73 8.55
CA CYS A 51 8.66 -3.77 8.93
C CYS A 51 8.44 -3.39 10.41
N PHE A 52 9.39 -3.69 11.30
CA PHE A 52 9.28 -3.34 12.71
C PHE A 52 9.36 -1.81 12.94
N GLY A 53 9.86 -1.04 11.99
CA GLY A 53 9.80 0.43 12.01
C GLY A 53 8.38 0.98 12.16
N ILE A 54 7.35 0.22 11.73
CA ILE A 54 5.95 0.58 11.89
C ILE A 54 5.56 0.71 13.38
N LEU A 55 6.15 -0.09 14.25
CA LEU A 55 5.88 -0.04 15.69
C LEU A 55 6.35 1.27 16.33
N LEU A 56 7.41 1.88 15.80
CA LEU A 56 7.92 3.17 16.27
C LEU A 56 6.89 4.30 16.08
N LEU A 57 6.02 4.21 15.10
CA LEU A 57 4.98 5.23 14.87
C LEU A 57 3.94 5.25 15.99
N GLY A 58 3.67 4.08 16.59
CA GLY A 58 2.75 3.96 17.73
C GLY A 58 3.39 4.20 19.10
N ALA A 59 4.72 4.38 19.17
CA ALA A 59 5.42 4.63 20.42
C ALA A 59 5.15 6.06 20.92
N ASP A 60 5.07 6.22 22.24
CA ASP A 60 4.92 7.50 22.91
C ASP A 60 6.28 8.22 22.98
N ILE A 61 6.75 8.68 21.82
CA ILE A 61 8.01 9.38 21.63
C ILE A 61 7.69 10.63 20.80
N ASP A 62 8.36 11.74 21.10
CA ASP A 62 8.17 12.99 20.37
C ASP A 62 8.49 12.88 18.87
N VAL A 63 7.87 13.71 18.06
CA VAL A 63 7.97 13.67 16.59
C VAL A 63 9.41 13.88 16.12
N LEU A 64 10.16 14.79 16.77
CA LEU A 64 11.55 15.09 16.39
C LEU A 64 12.44 13.85 16.60
N THR A 65 12.27 13.16 17.72
CA THR A 65 13.01 11.91 17.99
C THR A 65 12.66 10.81 16.99
N LYS A 66 11.37 10.67 16.58
CA LYS A 66 10.99 9.73 15.51
C LYS A 66 11.69 10.06 14.19
N ILE A 67 11.70 11.33 13.79
CA ILE A 67 12.38 11.80 12.58
C ILE A 67 13.88 11.49 12.65
N ASN A 68 14.53 11.77 13.78
CA ASN A 68 15.95 11.51 13.97
C ASN A 68 16.27 10.01 13.89
N ILE A 69 15.45 9.14 14.50
CA ILE A 69 15.63 7.68 14.41
C ILE A 69 15.55 7.23 12.95
N ILE A 70 14.56 7.70 12.18
CA ILE A 70 14.41 7.36 10.76
C ILE A 70 15.61 7.88 9.97
N ALA A 71 16.01 9.14 10.16
CA ALA A 71 17.13 9.75 9.44
C ALA A 71 18.46 9.03 9.70
N ILE A 72 18.72 8.59 10.92
CA ILE A 72 19.92 7.85 11.29
C ILE A 72 19.84 6.39 10.80
N SER A 73 18.65 5.78 10.79
CA SER A 73 18.49 4.40 10.35
C SER A 73 18.83 4.18 8.87
N ILE A 74 18.59 5.17 8.01
CA ILE A 74 18.86 5.05 6.56
C ILE A 74 20.36 4.85 6.26
N PRO A 75 21.30 5.71 6.72
CA PRO A 75 22.72 5.50 6.45
C PRO A 75 23.26 4.24 7.14
N ILE A 76 22.78 3.90 8.32
CA ILE A 76 23.14 2.64 9.00
C ILE A 76 22.72 1.44 8.15
N LEU A 77 21.47 1.44 7.66
CA LEU A 77 20.94 0.39 6.81
C LEU A 77 21.77 0.22 5.54
N LEU A 78 22.07 1.33 4.85
CA LEU A 78 22.91 1.31 3.65
C LEU A 78 24.31 0.75 3.95
N THR A 79 24.92 1.17 5.05
CA THR A 79 26.23 0.68 5.47
C THR A 79 26.21 -0.83 5.73
N ILE A 80 25.17 -1.33 6.41
CA ILE A 80 24.99 -2.78 6.65
C ILE A 80 24.82 -3.52 5.32
N MET A 81 24.02 -3.01 4.40
CA MET A 81 23.75 -3.64 3.11
C MET A 81 25.03 -3.69 2.24
N PHE A 82 25.81 -2.61 2.18
CA PHE A 82 27.08 -2.61 1.46
C PHE A 82 28.11 -3.54 2.11
N SER A 83 28.21 -3.53 3.44
CA SER A 83 29.09 -4.47 4.17
C SER A 83 28.71 -5.92 3.88
N TYR A 84 27.42 -6.22 3.78
CA TYR A 84 26.93 -7.56 3.45
C TYR A 84 27.39 -8.02 2.05
N ILE A 85 27.38 -7.14 1.04
CA ILE A 85 27.87 -7.43 -0.31
C ILE A 85 29.36 -7.79 -0.25
N VAL A 86 30.16 -6.99 0.47
CA VAL A 86 31.61 -7.21 0.60
C VAL A 86 31.88 -8.55 1.28
N ILE A 87 31.23 -8.84 2.40
CA ILE A 87 31.40 -10.10 3.15
C ILE A 87 31.01 -11.31 2.29
N LYS A 88 29.93 -11.20 1.51
CA LYS A 88 29.47 -12.29 0.62
C LYS A 88 30.28 -12.41 -0.68
N LYS A 89 31.37 -11.66 -0.81
CA LYS A 89 32.30 -11.71 -1.98
C LYS A 89 31.55 -11.59 -3.30
N LEU A 90 30.63 -10.61 -3.40
CA LEU A 90 29.81 -10.32 -4.58
C LEU A 90 28.84 -11.43 -5.01
N LYS A 91 28.58 -12.45 -4.17
CA LYS A 91 27.47 -13.41 -4.43
C LYS A 91 26.11 -12.74 -4.41
N VAL A 92 25.99 -11.59 -3.76
CA VAL A 92 24.87 -10.66 -3.81
C VAL A 92 25.37 -9.43 -4.56
N ASN A 93 24.66 -9.04 -5.61
CA ASN A 93 25.09 -7.93 -6.46
C ASN A 93 24.39 -6.61 -6.06
N ILE A 94 24.82 -5.50 -6.68
CA ILE A 94 24.24 -4.18 -6.43
C ILE A 94 22.74 -4.15 -6.77
N ILE A 95 22.30 -4.91 -7.79
CA ILE A 95 20.90 -4.98 -8.18
C ILE A 95 20.06 -5.59 -7.05
N ASP A 96 20.55 -6.63 -6.39
CA ASP A 96 19.88 -7.26 -5.24
C ASP A 96 19.74 -6.26 -4.08
N LEU A 97 20.75 -5.39 -3.87
CA LEU A 97 20.68 -4.31 -2.90
C LEU A 97 19.60 -3.29 -3.27
N VAL A 98 19.57 -2.83 -4.53
CA VAL A 98 18.58 -1.87 -5.01
C VAL A 98 17.15 -2.45 -4.87
N ILE A 99 16.95 -3.72 -5.24
CA ILE A 99 15.68 -4.42 -5.08
C ILE A 99 15.28 -4.47 -3.60
N THR A 100 16.22 -4.76 -2.70
CA THR A 100 15.97 -4.78 -1.26
C THR A 100 15.60 -3.39 -0.75
N PHE A 101 16.34 -2.36 -1.13
CA PHE A 101 16.05 -0.99 -0.71
C PHE A 101 14.69 -0.51 -1.23
N PHE A 102 14.38 -0.82 -2.50
CA PHE A 102 13.07 -0.51 -3.07
C PHE A 102 11.94 -1.26 -2.34
N SER A 103 12.15 -2.52 -1.91
CA SER A 103 11.14 -3.24 -1.14
C SER A 103 10.78 -2.55 0.17
N ILE A 104 11.75 -1.89 0.83
CA ILE A 104 11.53 -1.15 2.08
C ILE A 104 10.63 0.06 1.83
N ILE A 105 10.89 0.79 0.75
CA ILE A 105 10.07 1.96 0.39
C ILE A 105 8.69 1.54 -0.11
N TYR A 106 8.63 0.52 -0.96
CA TYR A 106 7.38 0.10 -1.61
C TYR A 106 6.42 -0.62 -0.67
N VAL A 107 6.91 -1.34 0.34
CA VAL A 107 6.06 -2.12 1.22
C VAL A 107 5.96 -1.51 2.63
N PRO A 108 6.93 -1.66 3.55
CA PRO A 108 6.73 -1.20 4.92
C PRO A 108 6.54 0.31 5.04
N PHE A 109 7.22 1.12 4.22
CA PHE A 109 7.02 2.55 4.25
C PHE A 109 5.60 2.95 3.81
N LEU A 110 5.06 2.37 2.71
CA LEU A 110 3.68 2.66 2.31
C LEU A 110 2.65 2.10 3.30
N PHE A 111 2.86 0.91 3.86
CA PHE A 111 1.99 0.38 4.90
C PHE A 111 2.02 1.20 6.20
N SER A 112 3.12 1.91 6.46
CA SER A 112 3.22 2.78 7.64
C SER A 112 2.16 3.90 7.64
N PHE A 113 1.71 4.37 6.47
CA PHE A 113 0.62 5.35 6.37
C PHE A 113 -0.71 4.82 6.89
N ILE A 114 -0.99 3.51 6.78
CA ILE A 114 -2.18 2.90 7.39
C ILE A 114 -2.08 3.02 8.92
N LYS A 115 -0.89 2.80 9.49
CA LYS A 115 -0.69 3.01 10.94
C LYS A 115 -0.88 4.47 11.34
N LEU A 116 -0.40 5.41 10.53
CA LEU A 116 -0.62 6.84 10.78
C LEU A 116 -2.11 7.20 10.74
N LEU A 117 -2.88 6.63 9.82
CA LEU A 117 -4.33 6.81 9.78
C LEU A 117 -5.00 6.32 11.07
N PHE A 118 -4.61 5.16 11.61
CA PHE A 118 -5.15 4.67 12.88
C PHE A 118 -4.91 5.63 14.06
N LEU A 119 -3.86 6.46 14.00
CA LEU A 119 -3.53 7.44 15.04
C LEU A 119 -4.28 8.77 14.88
N MET A 120 -4.93 9.00 13.74
CA MET A 120 -5.66 10.26 13.47
C MET A 120 -7.08 10.23 14.05
N PRO A 121 -7.65 11.40 14.41
CA PRO A 121 -9.07 11.52 14.67
C PRO A 121 -9.88 10.99 13.47
N HIS A 122 -10.88 10.18 13.72
CA HIS A 122 -11.69 9.50 12.68
C HIS A 122 -10.88 8.64 11.69
N GLY A 123 -9.64 8.28 11.99
CA GLY A 123 -8.75 7.55 11.09
C GLY A 123 -9.29 6.23 10.59
N ARG A 124 -10.11 5.52 11.42
CA ARG A 124 -10.80 4.29 11.00
C ARG A 124 -11.78 4.53 9.86
N ILE A 125 -12.46 5.69 9.84
CA ILE A 125 -13.36 6.07 8.76
C ILE A 125 -12.55 6.31 7.46
N PHE A 126 -11.41 6.97 7.56
CA PHE A 126 -10.52 7.15 6.40
C PHE A 126 -9.98 5.82 5.85
N ILE A 127 -9.72 4.84 6.72
CA ILE A 127 -9.35 3.48 6.28
C ILE A 127 -10.53 2.82 5.55
N ILE A 128 -11.74 2.93 6.09
CA ILE A 128 -12.95 2.43 5.43
C ILE A 128 -13.14 3.09 4.07
N LEU A 129 -12.98 4.42 3.97
CA LEU A 129 -13.06 5.16 2.72
C LEU A 129 -12.02 4.70 1.69
N ALA A 130 -10.77 4.45 2.12
CA ALA A 130 -9.71 3.94 1.24
C ALA A 130 -10.06 2.56 0.67
N PHE A 131 -10.56 1.64 1.51
CA PHE A 131 -11.00 0.31 1.06
C PHE A 131 -12.27 0.39 0.20
N ALA A 132 -13.24 1.21 0.56
CA ALA A 132 -14.46 1.43 -0.22
C ALA A 132 -14.11 1.99 -1.61
N SER A 133 -13.19 2.95 -1.68
CA SER A 133 -12.67 3.49 -2.93
C SER A 133 -12.01 2.41 -3.79
N SER A 134 -11.13 1.59 -3.22
CA SER A 134 -10.44 0.52 -3.96
C SER A 134 -11.42 -0.51 -4.50
N ILE A 135 -12.31 -1.04 -3.64
CA ILE A 135 -13.28 -2.06 -4.03
C ILE A 135 -14.25 -1.54 -5.08
N SER A 136 -14.78 -0.33 -4.90
CA SER A 136 -15.68 0.28 -5.87
C SER A 136 -14.99 0.57 -7.20
N THR A 137 -13.75 1.07 -7.18
CA THR A 137 -12.95 1.27 -8.40
C THR A 137 -12.82 -0.01 -9.19
N ASP A 138 -12.40 -1.11 -8.55
CA ASP A 138 -12.22 -2.39 -9.22
C ASP A 138 -13.54 -2.96 -9.74
N THR A 139 -14.62 -2.85 -8.95
CA THR A 139 -15.95 -3.36 -9.34
C THR A 139 -16.48 -2.61 -10.55
N PHE A 140 -16.53 -1.28 -10.50
CA PHE A 140 -17.05 -0.48 -11.62
C PHE A 140 -16.15 -0.56 -12.85
N ALA A 141 -14.84 -0.60 -12.65
CA ALA A 141 -13.89 -0.77 -13.75
C ALA A 141 -14.06 -2.12 -14.44
N TYR A 142 -14.29 -3.19 -13.69
CA TYR A 142 -14.56 -4.52 -14.24
C TYR A 142 -15.91 -4.59 -14.96
N GLU A 143 -16.99 -4.17 -14.31
CA GLU A 143 -18.35 -4.29 -14.85
C GLU A 143 -18.53 -3.48 -16.14
N ILE A 144 -18.08 -2.23 -16.15
CA ILE A 144 -18.21 -1.36 -17.33
C ILE A 144 -17.12 -1.68 -18.37
N GLY A 145 -15.90 -1.93 -17.92
CA GLY A 145 -14.80 -2.27 -18.81
C GLY A 145 -14.99 -3.57 -19.57
N SER A 146 -15.65 -4.59 -18.97
CA SER A 146 -15.95 -5.85 -19.65
C SER A 146 -17.07 -5.74 -20.67
N ARG A 147 -18.04 -4.82 -20.48
CA ARG A 147 -19.21 -4.65 -21.35
C ARG A 147 -18.97 -3.60 -22.44
N PHE A 148 -18.31 -2.52 -22.11
CA PHE A 148 -18.19 -1.33 -22.96
C PHE A 148 -16.74 -0.95 -23.30
N GLY A 149 -15.73 -1.69 -22.78
CA GLY A 149 -14.33 -1.39 -23.02
C GLY A 149 -13.90 -1.62 -24.46
N LYS A 150 -13.56 -0.57 -25.16
CA LYS A 150 -13.05 -0.61 -26.54
C LYS A 150 -11.55 -0.33 -26.61
N HIS A 151 -11.05 0.56 -25.76
CA HIS A 151 -9.65 0.99 -25.75
C HIS A 151 -8.90 0.38 -24.58
N LYS A 152 -7.77 -0.26 -24.84
CA LYS A 152 -6.94 -0.86 -23.79
C LYS A 152 -6.21 0.21 -22.98
N LEU A 153 -6.20 0.06 -21.65
CA LEU A 153 -5.48 0.98 -20.75
C LEU A 153 -3.96 0.75 -20.86
N SER A 154 -3.53 -0.51 -20.91
CA SER A 154 -2.14 -0.91 -21.11
C SER A 154 -2.08 -2.33 -21.67
N GLU A 155 -1.65 -2.47 -22.93
CA GLU A 155 -1.59 -3.78 -23.60
C GLU A 155 -0.53 -4.69 -22.98
N VAL A 156 0.59 -4.13 -22.55
CA VAL A 156 1.74 -4.89 -22.03
C VAL A 156 1.57 -5.27 -20.56
N VAL A 157 1.13 -4.32 -19.73
CA VAL A 157 1.08 -4.50 -18.26
C VAL A 157 -0.19 -5.23 -17.84
N SER A 158 -1.35 -4.75 -18.33
CA SER A 158 -2.66 -5.30 -17.96
C SER A 158 -3.62 -5.30 -19.16
N PRO A 159 -3.56 -6.30 -20.04
CA PRO A 159 -4.34 -6.34 -21.29
C PRO A 159 -5.85 -6.44 -21.08
N LYS A 160 -6.29 -6.76 -19.86
CA LYS A 160 -7.71 -6.85 -19.51
C LYS A 160 -8.34 -5.52 -19.12
N LYS A 161 -7.54 -4.51 -18.74
CA LYS A 161 -8.04 -3.19 -18.33
C LYS A 161 -8.32 -2.30 -19.55
N SER A 162 -9.44 -1.56 -19.50
CA SER A 162 -9.85 -0.60 -20.52
C SER A 162 -9.90 0.82 -19.96
N ILE A 163 -9.77 1.81 -20.84
CA ILE A 163 -9.87 3.24 -20.50
C ILE A 163 -11.27 3.56 -19.99
N GLU A 164 -12.30 3.04 -20.66
CA GLU A 164 -13.71 3.24 -20.29
C GLU A 164 -13.99 2.65 -18.87
N GLY A 165 -13.42 1.47 -18.59
CA GLY A 165 -13.50 0.87 -17.27
C GLY A 165 -12.78 1.72 -16.21
N SER A 166 -11.60 2.26 -16.54
CA SER A 166 -10.84 3.14 -15.64
C SER A 166 -11.65 4.39 -15.26
N ILE A 167 -12.27 5.06 -16.22
CA ILE A 167 -13.13 6.23 -15.99
C ILE A 167 -14.34 5.86 -15.13
N ALA A 168 -14.97 4.72 -15.43
CA ALA A 168 -16.11 4.23 -14.66
C ALA A 168 -15.73 3.91 -13.21
N GLY A 169 -14.54 3.35 -12.98
CA GLY A 169 -13.99 3.11 -11.65
C GLY A 169 -13.82 4.41 -10.85
N ILE A 170 -13.30 5.47 -11.48
CA ILE A 170 -13.15 6.79 -10.85
C ILE A 170 -14.51 7.36 -10.45
N ILE A 171 -15.48 7.35 -11.35
CA ILE A 171 -16.83 7.86 -11.07
C ILE A 171 -17.49 7.03 -9.96
N GLY A 172 -17.42 5.71 -10.04
CA GLY A 172 -17.99 4.81 -9.04
C GLY A 172 -17.40 5.01 -7.65
N SER A 173 -16.07 5.15 -7.56
CA SER A 173 -15.38 5.44 -6.30
C SER A 173 -15.81 6.79 -5.71
N THR A 174 -15.90 7.83 -6.54
CA THR A 174 -16.34 9.17 -6.11
C THR A 174 -17.74 9.12 -5.50
N ILE A 175 -18.67 8.40 -6.15
CA ILE A 175 -20.05 8.24 -5.67
C ILE A 175 -20.09 7.45 -4.36
N ILE A 176 -19.39 6.30 -4.29
CA ILE A 176 -19.40 5.44 -3.09
C ILE A 176 -18.77 6.17 -1.90
N CYS A 177 -17.64 6.88 -2.08
CA CYS A 177 -17.05 7.66 -1.00
C CYS A 177 -18.00 8.77 -0.50
N SER A 178 -18.73 9.43 -1.41
CA SER A 178 -19.73 10.44 -1.05
C SER A 178 -20.87 9.83 -0.23
N ILE A 179 -21.35 8.65 -0.61
CA ILE A 179 -22.39 7.92 0.13
C ILE A 179 -21.87 7.54 1.53
N VAL A 180 -20.64 7.03 1.64
CA VAL A 180 -20.03 6.72 2.94
C VAL A 180 -19.93 7.97 3.81
N ALA A 181 -19.57 9.13 3.25
CA ALA A 181 -19.51 10.40 3.99
C ALA A 181 -20.89 10.82 4.52
N ILE A 182 -21.96 10.68 3.71
CA ILE A 182 -23.33 10.97 4.14
C ILE A 182 -23.73 10.04 5.29
N ILE A 183 -23.47 8.75 5.16
CA ILE A 183 -23.78 7.76 6.21
C ILE A 183 -23.03 8.09 7.50
N THR A 184 -21.73 8.38 7.41
CA THR A 184 -20.92 8.66 8.61
C THR A 184 -21.32 9.99 9.27
N ASN A 185 -21.69 11.01 8.50
CA ASN A 185 -22.23 12.25 9.07
C ASN A 185 -23.56 12.04 9.78
N THR A 186 -24.43 11.16 9.27
CA THR A 186 -25.75 10.92 9.84
C THR A 186 -25.70 10.08 11.13
N TYR A 187 -24.81 9.07 11.17
CA TYR A 187 -24.79 8.11 12.29
C TYR A 187 -23.66 8.32 13.29
N PHE A 188 -22.61 9.06 12.92
CA PHE A 188 -21.41 9.25 13.75
C PHE A 188 -21.06 10.71 14.01
N ASP A 189 -21.94 11.66 13.64
CA ASP A 189 -21.77 13.12 13.83
C ASP A 189 -20.39 13.65 13.38
N THR A 190 -19.85 13.11 12.30
CA THR A 190 -18.47 13.41 11.87
C THR A 190 -18.31 14.76 11.20
N ASN A 191 -19.40 15.37 10.70
CA ASN A 191 -19.42 16.66 10.01
C ASN A 191 -18.44 16.79 8.86
N PHE A 192 -18.17 15.70 8.13
CA PHE A 192 -17.30 15.72 6.97
C PHE A 192 -17.91 16.55 5.83
N ASN A 193 -17.08 17.36 5.19
CA ASN A 193 -17.49 18.03 3.96
C ASN A 193 -17.57 16.99 2.82
N ILE A 194 -18.79 16.73 2.33
CA ILE A 194 -19.05 15.70 1.31
C ILE A 194 -18.27 15.97 0.03
N ILE A 195 -18.10 17.25 -0.37
CA ILE A 195 -17.35 17.60 -1.58
C ILE A 195 -15.86 17.22 -1.42
N LEU A 196 -15.26 17.47 -0.25
CA LEU A 196 -13.88 17.09 0.01
C LEU A 196 -13.71 15.56 -0.01
N ILE A 197 -14.65 14.82 0.57
CA ILE A 197 -14.60 13.35 0.52
C ILE A 197 -14.82 12.83 -0.91
N ALA A 198 -15.67 13.47 -1.71
CA ALA A 198 -15.82 13.13 -3.13
C ALA A 198 -14.51 13.33 -3.91
N ILE A 199 -13.83 14.47 -3.71
CA ILE A 199 -12.51 14.74 -4.29
C ILE A 199 -11.49 13.69 -3.81
N MET A 200 -11.51 13.33 -2.52
CA MET A 200 -10.66 12.28 -1.97
C MET A 200 -10.92 10.93 -2.66
N GLY A 201 -12.18 10.53 -2.84
CA GLY A 201 -12.56 9.30 -3.56
C GLY A 201 -12.08 9.30 -5.01
N PHE A 202 -12.18 10.45 -5.71
CA PHE A 202 -11.65 10.64 -7.05
C PHE A 202 -10.12 10.41 -7.09
N VAL A 203 -9.38 11.06 -6.20
CA VAL A 203 -7.91 10.95 -6.13
C VAL A 203 -7.47 9.54 -5.73
N LEU A 204 -8.11 8.94 -4.71
CA LEU A 204 -7.80 7.59 -4.25
C LEU A 204 -7.99 6.55 -5.36
N SER A 205 -9.04 6.71 -6.20
CA SER A 205 -9.27 5.81 -7.32
C SER A 205 -8.15 5.90 -8.36
N ILE A 206 -7.71 7.10 -8.72
CA ILE A 206 -6.60 7.29 -9.67
C ILE A 206 -5.31 6.67 -9.11
N VAL A 207 -4.96 7.02 -7.87
CA VAL A 207 -3.75 6.51 -7.22
C VAL A 207 -3.80 4.99 -7.05
N GLY A 208 -4.97 4.45 -6.68
CA GLY A 208 -5.18 3.01 -6.58
C GLY A 208 -4.98 2.27 -7.90
N GLN A 209 -5.51 2.82 -9.00
CA GLN A 209 -5.31 2.23 -10.34
C GLN A 209 -3.84 2.28 -10.78
N ILE A 210 -3.13 3.37 -10.49
CA ILE A 210 -1.69 3.48 -10.76
C ILE A 210 -0.93 2.44 -9.91
N GLY A 211 -1.28 2.27 -8.64
CA GLY A 211 -0.68 1.28 -7.75
C GLY A 211 -0.86 -0.15 -8.24
N ASP A 212 -2.06 -0.51 -8.74
CA ASP A 212 -2.32 -1.83 -9.30
C ASP A 212 -1.54 -2.06 -10.61
N LEU A 213 -1.42 -1.04 -11.47
CA LEU A 213 -0.56 -1.12 -12.66
C LEU A 213 0.91 -1.25 -12.28
N ALA A 214 1.38 -0.57 -11.24
CA ALA A 214 2.75 -0.69 -10.74
C ALA A 214 3.03 -2.12 -10.23
N ALA A 215 2.14 -2.68 -9.41
CA ALA A 215 2.24 -4.06 -8.94
C ALA A 215 2.22 -5.07 -10.11
N SER A 216 1.34 -4.85 -11.09
CA SER A 216 1.27 -5.65 -12.30
C SER A 216 2.56 -5.56 -13.13
N SER A 217 3.16 -4.38 -13.23
CA SER A 217 4.44 -4.17 -13.93
C SER A 217 5.57 -4.95 -13.27
N ILE A 218 5.65 -4.94 -11.94
CA ILE A 218 6.62 -5.74 -11.17
C ILE A 218 6.43 -7.23 -11.46
N LYS A 219 5.20 -7.73 -11.43
CA LYS A 219 4.91 -9.14 -11.75
C LYS A 219 5.34 -9.49 -13.17
N ARG A 220 5.04 -8.66 -14.19
CA ARG A 220 5.46 -8.88 -15.57
C ARG A 220 6.98 -8.86 -15.71
N PHE A 221 7.63 -7.89 -15.07
CA PHE A 221 9.10 -7.84 -15.04
C PHE A 221 9.71 -9.12 -14.47
N CYS A 222 9.12 -9.66 -13.40
CA CYS A 222 9.57 -10.90 -12.78
C CYS A 222 9.18 -12.18 -13.54
N GLY A 223 8.36 -12.08 -14.60
CA GLY A 223 7.86 -13.24 -15.34
C GLY A 223 6.84 -14.07 -14.57
N VAL A 224 6.29 -13.52 -13.47
CA VAL A 224 5.28 -14.19 -12.64
C VAL A 224 3.91 -13.70 -13.07
N LYS A 225 2.95 -14.66 -13.14
CA LYS A 225 1.57 -14.37 -13.47
C LYS A 225 0.72 -14.87 -12.30
N ASP A 226 0.40 -14.08 -11.34
CA ASP A 226 -0.45 -14.41 -10.15
C ASP A 226 0.08 -15.54 -9.27
#